data_55049b55c38fd68fb670fc25b73ef75a
#
_entry.id   55049b55c38fd68fb670fc25b73ef75a
#
_cell.length_a   1.000
_cell.length_b   1.000
_cell.length_c   1.000
_cell.angle_alpha   90.00
_cell.angle_beta   90.00
_cell.angle_gamma   90.00
#
_symmetry.space_group_name_H-M   'P 1'
#
loop_
_entity.id
_entity.type
_entity.pdbx_description
1 polymer ?
#
loop_
_entity_poly.entity_id
_entity_poly.type
_entity_poly.pdbx_seq_one_letter_code
_entity_poly.pdbx_strand_id
1 'polypeptide(L)'
;MKFKFIKNTVLLFVVVLLSCGNRPSAQIQEKIVVGANQLNLYLPLLKEKNVGIVANQTSVIFKNNSSEAHTHLVDSLFSLGVSIKKVFAPEHGYRGKADAGEHVKDGVDIKTGLPIVSLYGSNRKPDPEALKDLDVVIFDVQDVGVRFYTFTSTLHYVMETCAALNIPVLVLDRPNPNSHYIDGPILELEHKSFVGMHPVPVTHGMTIGEYARMINGEGWLKAGVKCSLRII
;
A
#
# COMPACT_ATOMS: atom_id res chain seq x y z
N MET A 1 -57.75 -4.59 -43.05
CA MET A 1 -56.93 -3.90 -42.06
C MET A 1 -56.26 -4.80 -40.96
N LYS A 2 -56.62 -6.10 -40.86
CA LYS A 2 -56.07 -7.01 -39.82
C LYS A 2 -54.63 -7.56 -40.08
N PHE A 3 -54.21 -7.65 -41.35
CA PHE A 3 -52.90 -8.24 -41.69
C PHE A 3 -51.69 -7.35 -41.43
N LYS A 4 -51.80 -6.01 -41.37
CA LYS A 4 -50.71 -5.10 -41.07
C LYS A 4 -50.31 -5.10 -39.58
N PHE A 5 -51.27 -5.33 -38.70
CA PHE A 5 -51.02 -5.37 -37.25
C PHE A 5 -50.18 -6.59 -36.86
N ILE A 6 -50.46 -7.78 -37.43
CA ILE A 6 -49.76 -9.02 -37.14
C ILE A 6 -48.27 -8.94 -37.60
N LYS A 7 -47.98 -8.37 -38.78
CA LYS A 7 -46.62 -8.17 -39.28
C LYS A 7 -45.76 -7.29 -38.34
N ASN A 8 -46.33 -6.20 -37.87
CA ASN A 8 -45.61 -5.27 -37.00
C ASN A 8 -45.37 -5.86 -35.60
N THR A 9 -46.31 -6.68 -35.08
CA THR A 9 -46.18 -7.38 -33.79
C THR A 9 -45.13 -8.45 -33.86
N VAL A 10 -45.07 -9.24 -34.94
CA VAL A 10 -44.05 -10.28 -35.16
C VAL A 10 -42.67 -9.63 -35.32
N LEU A 11 -42.55 -8.50 -36.06
CA LEU A 11 -41.32 -7.80 -36.21
C LEU A 11 -40.80 -7.23 -34.87
N LEU A 12 -41.67 -6.70 -34.02
CA LEU A 12 -41.37 -6.22 -32.70
C LEU A 12 -40.84 -7.37 -31.80
N PHE A 13 -41.50 -8.53 -31.85
CA PHE A 13 -41.06 -9.74 -31.08
C PHE A 13 -39.69 -10.25 -31.52
N VAL A 14 -39.39 -10.25 -32.82
CA VAL A 14 -38.10 -10.66 -33.39
C VAL A 14 -37.00 -9.67 -32.98
N VAL A 15 -37.26 -8.37 -32.98
CA VAL A 15 -36.29 -7.35 -32.50
C VAL A 15 -36.02 -7.47 -31.01
N VAL A 16 -37.03 -7.75 -30.18
CA VAL A 16 -36.87 -7.98 -28.75
C VAL A 16 -36.08 -9.27 -28.48
N LEU A 17 -36.32 -10.34 -29.22
CA LEU A 17 -35.55 -11.57 -29.08
C LEU A 17 -34.08 -11.44 -29.54
N LEU A 18 -33.82 -10.63 -30.55
CA LEU A 18 -32.46 -10.34 -31.01
C LEU A 18 -31.69 -9.40 -30.04
N SER A 19 -32.38 -8.52 -29.30
CA SER A 19 -31.75 -7.66 -28.30
C SER A 19 -31.41 -8.41 -26.98
N CYS A 20 -32.04 -9.52 -26.67
CA CYS A 20 -31.70 -10.36 -25.52
C CYS A 20 -30.50 -11.28 -25.74
N GLY A 21 -29.89 -11.29 -26.94
CA GLY A 21 -28.78 -12.17 -27.32
C GLY A 21 -27.37 -11.64 -26.93
N ASN A 22 -27.23 -10.42 -26.44
CA ASN A 22 -25.97 -9.94 -25.87
C ASN A 22 -25.78 -10.55 -24.49
N ARG A 23 -25.22 -11.75 -24.44
CA ARG A 23 -24.59 -12.23 -23.20
C ARG A 23 -23.50 -11.21 -22.88
N PRO A 24 -23.49 -10.60 -21.69
CA PRO A 24 -22.33 -9.84 -21.27
C PRO A 24 -21.15 -10.80 -21.38
N SER A 25 -20.15 -10.47 -22.17
CA SER A 25 -18.88 -11.18 -22.13
C SER A 25 -18.47 -11.16 -20.66
N ALA A 26 -18.26 -12.33 -20.07
CA ALA A 26 -17.71 -12.42 -18.73
C ALA A 26 -16.42 -11.58 -18.77
N GLN A 27 -16.44 -10.40 -18.17
CA GLN A 27 -15.23 -9.65 -17.97
C GLN A 27 -14.31 -10.57 -17.17
N ILE A 28 -13.24 -11.01 -17.80
CA ILE A 28 -12.18 -11.69 -17.07
C ILE A 28 -11.71 -10.65 -16.07
N GLN A 29 -12.18 -10.79 -14.84
CA GLN A 29 -11.73 -9.92 -13.75
C GLN A 29 -10.26 -10.27 -13.56
N GLU A 30 -9.39 -9.41 -14.06
CA GLU A 30 -7.95 -9.58 -13.87
C GLU A 30 -7.68 -9.70 -12.36
N LYS A 31 -7.03 -10.79 -12.00
CA LYS A 31 -6.75 -11.08 -10.60
C LYS A 31 -5.75 -10.04 -10.09
N ILE A 32 -6.13 -9.31 -9.06
CA ILE A 32 -5.24 -8.35 -8.39
C ILE A 32 -4.02 -9.10 -7.85
N VAL A 33 -2.83 -8.68 -8.26
CA VAL A 33 -1.56 -9.18 -7.75
C VAL A 33 -0.92 -8.07 -6.93
N VAL A 34 -0.81 -8.28 -5.63
CA VAL A 34 -0.18 -7.29 -4.73
C VAL A 34 1.30 -7.12 -5.05
N GLY A 35 1.84 -5.93 -4.83
CA GLY A 35 3.24 -5.61 -5.13
C GLY A 35 4.22 -6.60 -4.51
N ALA A 36 3.98 -7.03 -3.26
CA ALA A 36 4.82 -8.01 -2.57
C ALA A 36 4.94 -9.37 -3.30
N ASN A 37 3.93 -9.75 -4.10
CA ASN A 37 3.96 -10.98 -4.90
C ASN A 37 4.74 -10.85 -6.21
N GLN A 38 5.12 -9.63 -6.61
CA GLN A 38 5.81 -9.36 -7.86
C GLN A 38 7.34 -9.35 -7.70
N LEU A 39 7.89 -10.38 -7.05
CA LEU A 39 9.32 -10.51 -6.72
C LEU A 39 10.24 -10.27 -7.93
N ASN A 40 9.85 -10.71 -9.12
CA ASN A 40 10.59 -10.52 -10.36
C ASN A 40 10.81 -9.03 -10.72
N LEU A 41 9.94 -8.13 -10.27
CA LEU A 41 10.04 -6.70 -10.56
C LEU A 41 10.94 -5.95 -9.58
N TYR A 42 11.02 -6.38 -8.32
CA TYR A 42 11.75 -5.63 -7.31
C TYR A 42 12.98 -6.36 -6.73
N LEU A 43 13.03 -7.69 -6.75
CA LEU A 43 14.20 -8.43 -6.24
C LEU A 43 15.52 -8.03 -6.94
N PRO A 44 15.56 -7.81 -8.29
CA PRO A 44 16.77 -7.32 -8.94
C PRO A 44 17.24 -5.95 -8.45
N LEU A 45 16.32 -5.10 -7.94
CA LEU A 45 16.64 -3.77 -7.42
C LEU A 45 17.31 -3.80 -6.04
N LEU A 46 17.22 -4.95 -5.36
CA LEU A 46 17.76 -5.16 -4.01
C LEU A 46 19.14 -5.82 -4.03
N LYS A 47 19.62 -6.23 -5.22
CA LYS A 47 20.91 -6.89 -5.36
C LYS A 47 22.02 -5.98 -4.86
N GLU A 48 22.89 -6.52 -3.98
CA GLU A 48 24.01 -5.80 -3.37
C GLU A 48 23.63 -4.53 -2.61
N LYS A 49 22.37 -4.43 -2.15
CA LYS A 49 21.83 -3.30 -1.39
C LYS A 49 21.61 -3.65 0.06
N ASN A 50 21.90 -2.71 0.94
CA ASN A 50 21.50 -2.75 2.33
C ASN A 50 20.04 -2.25 2.43
N VAL A 51 19.14 -3.13 2.83
CA VAL A 51 17.69 -2.91 2.76
C VAL A 51 17.13 -2.65 4.15
N GLY A 52 16.37 -1.55 4.30
CA GLY A 52 15.44 -1.35 5.40
C GLY A 52 14.01 -1.70 4.95
N ILE A 53 13.20 -2.27 5.83
CA ILE A 53 11.82 -2.64 5.48
C ILE A 53 10.86 -2.08 6.51
N VAL A 54 9.92 -1.24 6.06
CA VAL A 54 8.75 -0.85 6.87
C VAL A 54 7.70 -1.92 6.68
N ALA A 55 7.38 -2.66 7.75
CA ALA A 55 6.51 -3.83 7.69
C ALA A 55 5.74 -4.05 8.99
N ASN A 56 4.56 -4.64 8.85
CA ASN A 56 3.77 -5.16 9.97
C ASN A 56 3.22 -6.56 9.63
N GLN A 57 2.26 -7.08 10.41
CA GLN A 57 1.65 -8.40 10.19
C GLN A 57 0.96 -8.55 8.82
N THR A 58 0.63 -7.46 8.14
CA THR A 58 0.00 -7.50 6.82
C THR A 58 0.99 -7.63 5.67
N SER A 59 2.29 -7.49 5.94
CA SER A 59 3.38 -7.57 4.97
C SER A 59 3.62 -9.02 4.55
N VAL A 60 2.77 -9.54 3.67
CA VAL A 60 2.75 -10.96 3.29
C VAL A 60 2.86 -11.17 1.79
N ILE A 61 3.51 -12.27 1.40
CA ILE A 61 3.53 -12.82 0.05
C ILE A 61 2.59 -14.02 0.03
N PHE A 62 1.55 -13.97 -0.78
CA PHE A 62 0.58 -15.05 -0.93
C PHE A 62 1.15 -16.21 -1.74
N LYS A 63 0.90 -17.45 -1.30
CA LYS A 63 1.29 -18.67 -1.99
C LYS A 63 0.13 -19.20 -2.84
N ASN A 64 0.44 -19.76 -4.00
CA ASN A 64 -0.53 -20.45 -4.88
C ASN A 64 -1.78 -19.62 -5.18
N ASN A 65 -1.65 -18.29 -5.21
CA ASN A 65 -2.77 -17.39 -5.40
C ASN A 65 -3.92 -17.55 -4.37
N SER A 66 -3.63 -18.12 -3.20
CA SER A 66 -4.57 -18.27 -2.09
C SER A 66 -4.28 -17.21 -1.02
N SER A 67 -5.34 -16.63 -0.46
CA SER A 67 -5.22 -15.72 0.69
C SER A 67 -4.91 -16.45 2.00
N GLU A 68 -5.16 -17.76 2.05
CA GLU A 68 -4.97 -18.58 3.26
C GLU A 68 -3.52 -18.96 3.49
N ALA A 69 -2.76 -19.24 2.41
CA ALA A 69 -1.35 -19.62 2.51
C ALA A 69 -0.44 -18.45 2.15
N HIS A 70 0.32 -17.97 3.11
CA HIS A 70 1.25 -16.85 2.91
C HIS A 70 2.54 -17.01 3.71
N THR A 71 3.53 -16.21 3.36
CA THR A 71 4.76 -16.05 4.12
C THR A 71 5.00 -14.56 4.34
N HIS A 72 5.47 -14.18 5.51
CA HIS A 72 5.80 -12.77 5.77
C HIS A 72 6.90 -12.29 4.81
N LEU A 73 6.77 -11.07 4.27
CA LEU A 73 7.70 -10.49 3.28
C LEU A 73 9.15 -10.56 3.77
N VAL A 74 9.40 -10.10 5.01
CA VAL A 74 10.75 -10.08 5.58
C VAL A 74 11.34 -11.48 5.67
N ASP A 75 10.55 -12.47 6.10
CA ASP A 75 11.02 -13.87 6.17
C ASP A 75 11.37 -14.41 4.78
N SER A 76 10.57 -14.06 3.78
CA SER A 76 10.80 -14.48 2.39
C SER A 76 12.06 -13.84 1.81
N LEU A 77 12.23 -12.52 1.96
CA LEU A 77 13.39 -11.81 1.45
C LEU A 77 14.67 -12.22 2.20
N PHE A 78 14.59 -12.46 3.50
CA PHE A 78 15.69 -12.98 4.30
C PHE A 78 16.15 -14.37 3.81
N SER A 79 15.20 -15.26 3.56
CA SER A 79 15.50 -16.61 3.02
C SER A 79 16.07 -16.58 1.60
N LEU A 80 15.79 -15.53 0.82
CA LEU A 80 16.34 -15.30 -0.52
C LEU A 80 17.72 -14.61 -0.49
N GLY A 81 18.30 -14.37 0.70
CA GLY A 81 19.62 -13.79 0.85
C GLY A 81 19.69 -12.27 0.64
N VAL A 82 18.56 -11.57 0.69
CA VAL A 82 18.55 -10.09 0.68
C VAL A 82 19.21 -9.55 1.94
N SER A 83 20.14 -8.59 1.79
CA SER A 83 20.84 -7.97 2.92
C SER A 83 19.93 -7.00 3.69
N ILE A 84 18.99 -7.55 4.46
CA ILE A 84 18.11 -6.76 5.31
C ILE A 84 18.90 -6.33 6.55
N LYS A 85 18.98 -5.02 6.80
CA LYS A 85 19.72 -4.49 7.96
C LYS A 85 18.82 -4.28 9.17
N LYS A 86 17.59 -3.83 8.95
CA LYS A 86 16.60 -3.61 10.02
C LYS A 86 15.17 -3.57 9.49
N VAL A 87 14.24 -3.76 10.39
CA VAL A 87 12.80 -3.64 10.14
C VAL A 87 12.28 -2.43 10.91
N PHE A 88 11.50 -1.59 10.26
CA PHE A 88 10.80 -0.46 10.87
C PHE A 88 9.34 -0.87 11.13
N ALA A 89 8.93 -0.80 12.39
CA ALA A 89 7.61 -1.26 12.85
C ALA A 89 6.66 -0.06 13.06
N PRO A 90 5.60 0.09 12.25
CA PRO A 90 4.56 1.09 12.47
C PRO A 90 3.66 0.71 13.65
N GLU A 91 2.56 1.45 13.84
CA GLU A 91 1.50 1.09 14.79
C GLU A 91 1.11 -0.39 14.69
N HIS A 92 0.73 -1.02 15.78
CA HIS A 92 0.53 -2.46 15.97
C HIS A 92 1.80 -3.32 15.94
N GLY A 93 2.96 -2.75 15.65
CA GLY A 93 4.24 -3.45 15.68
C GLY A 93 4.49 -4.37 14.49
N TYR A 94 5.70 -4.89 14.42
CA TYR A 94 6.18 -5.68 13.28
C TYR A 94 5.41 -7.00 13.07
N ARG A 95 5.08 -7.71 14.15
CA ARG A 95 4.36 -9.00 14.10
C ARG A 95 2.91 -8.90 14.59
N GLY A 96 2.36 -7.68 14.70
CA GLY A 96 0.97 -7.46 15.09
C GLY A 96 0.65 -7.89 16.52
N LYS A 97 1.57 -7.69 17.45
CA LYS A 97 1.39 -8.05 18.86
C LYS A 97 0.98 -6.90 19.76
N ALA A 98 1.06 -5.66 19.26
CA ALA A 98 0.68 -4.47 20.00
C ALA A 98 -0.75 -4.07 19.68
N ASP A 99 -1.50 -3.66 20.70
CA ASP A 99 -2.86 -3.13 20.56
C ASP A 99 -2.87 -1.72 19.94
N ALA A 100 -4.04 -1.24 19.53
CA ALA A 100 -4.20 0.10 18.99
C ALA A 100 -3.76 1.15 20.02
N GLY A 101 -2.86 2.06 19.63
CA GLY A 101 -2.31 3.08 20.53
C GLY A 101 -1.24 2.58 21.51
N GLU A 102 -0.95 1.28 21.55
CA GLU A 102 0.10 0.73 22.40
C GLU A 102 1.50 1.11 21.91
N HIS A 103 2.39 1.36 22.85
CA HIS A 103 3.79 1.67 22.55
C HIS A 103 4.52 0.49 21.88
N VAL A 104 4.94 0.68 20.64
CA VAL A 104 5.83 -0.24 19.95
C VAL A 104 7.27 0.06 20.37
N LYS A 105 7.96 -0.93 20.93
CA LYS A 105 9.35 -0.78 21.40
C LYS A 105 10.34 -1.28 20.34
N ASP A 106 11.54 -0.70 20.35
CA ASP A 106 12.68 -1.25 19.65
C ASP A 106 13.02 -2.64 20.19
N GLY A 107 13.60 -3.48 19.36
CA GLY A 107 13.93 -4.85 19.77
C GLY A 107 14.66 -5.64 18.68
N VAL A 108 14.60 -6.94 18.82
CA VAL A 108 15.16 -7.89 17.84
C VAL A 108 14.09 -8.92 17.50
N ASP A 109 13.89 -9.18 16.22
CA ASP A 109 12.99 -10.24 15.79
C ASP A 109 13.56 -11.61 16.11
N ILE A 110 12.86 -12.37 16.95
CA ILE A 110 13.32 -13.68 17.42
C ILE A 110 13.55 -14.66 16.26
N LYS A 111 12.80 -14.53 15.17
CA LYS A 111 12.85 -15.47 14.04
C LYS A 111 14.03 -15.22 13.12
N THR A 112 14.37 -13.96 12.86
CA THR A 112 15.38 -13.58 11.86
C THR A 112 16.65 -12.98 12.50
N GLY A 113 16.59 -12.60 13.79
CA GLY A 113 17.67 -11.87 14.45
C GLY A 113 17.79 -10.40 14.00
N LEU A 114 16.88 -9.90 13.16
CA LEU A 114 16.94 -8.55 12.63
C LEU A 114 16.56 -7.51 13.69
N PRO A 115 17.27 -6.36 13.74
CA PRO A 115 16.87 -5.23 14.58
C PRO A 115 15.50 -4.71 14.16
N ILE A 116 14.65 -4.40 15.14
CA ILE A 116 13.36 -3.74 14.97
C ILE A 116 13.47 -2.32 15.52
N VAL A 117 13.15 -1.34 14.70
CA VAL A 117 13.08 0.09 15.06
C VAL A 117 11.61 0.51 15.04
N SER A 118 11.12 1.05 16.15
CA SER A 118 9.75 1.53 16.25
C SER A 118 9.55 2.84 15.48
N LEU A 119 8.46 2.92 14.73
CA LEU A 119 7.94 4.16 14.12
C LEU A 119 6.60 4.58 14.75
N TYR A 120 6.36 4.23 16.00
CA TYR A 120 5.15 4.58 16.71
C TYR A 120 5.42 5.04 18.15
N GLY A 121 4.52 5.83 18.71
CA GLY A 121 4.68 6.43 20.03
C GLY A 121 5.49 7.72 19.98
N SER A 122 6.64 7.78 20.64
CA SER A 122 7.52 8.95 20.65
C SER A 122 8.30 9.16 19.34
N ASN A 123 8.60 8.07 18.61
CA ASN A 123 9.46 8.07 17.44
C ASN A 123 8.66 7.75 16.17
N ARG A 124 7.75 8.66 15.77
CA ARG A 124 6.89 8.45 14.57
C ARG A 124 7.63 8.65 13.25
N LYS A 125 8.72 9.39 13.28
CA LYS A 125 9.57 9.68 12.12
C LYS A 125 10.88 8.93 12.26
N PRO A 126 11.37 8.21 11.23
CA PRO A 126 12.67 7.57 11.31
C PRO A 126 13.78 8.56 11.63
N ASP A 127 14.64 8.22 12.61
CA ASP A 127 15.87 8.98 12.84
C ASP A 127 16.80 8.82 11.62
N PRO A 128 17.38 9.90 11.08
CA PRO A 128 18.38 9.81 10.02
C PRO A 128 19.52 8.82 10.32
N GLU A 129 19.98 8.74 11.57
CA GLU A 129 21.00 7.78 11.99
C GLU A 129 20.55 6.31 11.82
N ALA A 130 19.24 6.04 11.97
CA ALA A 130 18.70 4.71 11.74
C ALA A 130 18.66 4.32 10.25
N LEU A 131 18.82 5.27 9.33
CA LEU A 131 18.75 5.05 7.87
C LEU A 131 20.10 5.13 7.16
N LYS A 132 21.14 5.69 7.79
CA LYS A 132 22.41 6.04 7.15
C LYS A 132 23.18 4.89 6.49
N ASP A 133 22.93 3.66 6.94
CA ASP A 133 23.57 2.44 6.44
C ASP A 133 22.71 1.71 5.39
N LEU A 134 21.62 2.33 4.93
CA LEU A 134 20.68 1.75 3.97
C LEU A 134 20.86 2.34 2.57
N ASP A 135 20.74 1.49 1.58
CA ASP A 135 20.74 1.86 0.16
C ASP A 135 19.33 2.00 -0.42
N VAL A 136 18.34 1.39 0.24
CA VAL A 136 16.92 1.42 -0.16
C VAL A 136 16.03 1.10 1.02
N VAL A 137 14.84 1.71 1.06
CA VAL A 137 13.79 1.38 2.02
C VAL A 137 12.59 0.83 1.26
N ILE A 138 12.13 -0.36 1.66
CA ILE A 138 10.87 -0.96 1.21
C ILE A 138 9.77 -0.54 2.18
N PHE A 139 8.63 -0.13 1.64
CA PHE A 139 7.40 0.09 2.40
C PHE A 139 6.35 -0.93 1.96
N ASP A 140 5.95 -1.83 2.85
CA ASP A 140 4.95 -2.87 2.58
C ASP A 140 4.00 -2.99 3.77
N VAL A 141 2.93 -2.21 3.77
CA VAL A 141 1.90 -2.19 4.80
C VAL A 141 0.54 -2.06 4.12
N GLN A 142 -0.44 -2.88 4.53
CA GLN A 142 -1.82 -2.76 4.06
C GLN A 142 -2.48 -1.54 4.70
N ASP A 143 -2.79 -0.53 3.89
CA ASP A 143 -3.66 0.57 4.29
C ASP A 143 -5.13 0.20 4.08
N VAL A 144 -6.05 0.93 4.75
CA VAL A 144 -7.50 0.68 4.70
C VAL A 144 -8.28 1.80 4.02
N GLY A 145 -7.61 2.81 3.45
CA GLY A 145 -8.22 3.87 2.65
C GLY A 145 -8.93 4.95 3.44
N VAL A 146 -8.64 5.10 4.73
CA VAL A 146 -9.16 6.19 5.56
C VAL A 146 -8.02 6.99 6.20
N ARG A 147 -8.06 8.33 6.08
CA ARG A 147 -6.93 9.21 6.43
C ARG A 147 -6.51 9.18 7.89
N PHE A 148 -7.40 8.78 8.81
CA PHE A 148 -7.08 8.68 10.23
C PHE A 148 -6.34 7.39 10.60
N TYR A 149 -6.21 6.45 9.67
CA TYR A 149 -5.31 5.31 9.79
C TYR A 149 -3.87 5.79 9.59
N THR A 150 -3.00 5.53 10.56
CA THR A 150 -1.69 6.18 10.68
C THR A 150 -0.64 5.74 9.66
N PHE A 151 -0.93 4.71 8.85
CA PHE A 151 0.03 4.17 7.89
C PHE A 151 0.40 5.14 6.78
N THR A 152 -0.55 5.99 6.31
CA THR A 152 -0.25 7.06 5.36
C THR A 152 0.68 8.12 5.95
N SER A 153 0.54 8.41 7.25
CA SER A 153 1.41 9.34 7.97
C SER A 153 2.80 8.74 8.22
N THR A 154 2.87 7.45 8.53
CA THR A 154 4.15 6.72 8.62
C THR A 154 4.87 6.73 7.27
N LEU A 155 4.17 6.46 6.17
CA LEU A 155 4.72 6.55 4.81
C LEU A 155 5.30 7.94 4.53
N HIS A 156 4.55 9.01 4.86
CA HIS A 156 5.02 10.40 4.70
C HIS A 156 6.35 10.62 5.41
N TYR A 157 6.45 10.25 6.68
CA TYR A 157 7.69 10.45 7.44
C TYR A 157 8.86 9.62 6.94
N VAL A 158 8.61 8.39 6.49
CA VAL A 158 9.63 7.55 5.85
C VAL A 158 10.12 8.21 4.57
N MET A 159 9.20 8.63 3.68
CA MET A 159 9.54 9.31 2.43
C MET A 159 10.32 10.62 2.69
N GLU A 160 9.92 11.39 3.71
CA GLU A 160 10.56 12.67 4.03
C GLU A 160 12.00 12.46 4.51
N THR A 161 12.23 11.50 5.41
CA THR A 161 13.59 11.23 5.91
C THR A 161 14.47 10.61 4.82
N CYS A 162 13.93 9.67 4.04
CA CYS A 162 14.64 9.06 2.92
C CYS A 162 15.00 10.09 1.84
N ALA A 163 14.10 11.03 1.52
CA ALA A 163 14.38 12.11 0.58
C ALA A 163 15.55 12.99 1.04
N ALA A 164 15.60 13.35 2.34
CA ALA A 164 16.69 14.14 2.91
C ALA A 164 18.05 13.45 2.85
N LEU A 165 18.06 12.11 2.81
CA LEU A 165 19.26 11.28 2.75
C LEU A 165 19.55 10.73 1.33
N ASN A 166 18.74 11.10 0.33
CA ASN A 166 18.81 10.56 -1.03
C ASN A 166 18.66 9.01 -1.10
N ILE A 167 17.93 8.42 -0.16
CA ILE A 167 17.63 6.99 -0.13
C ILE A 167 16.33 6.75 -0.89
N PRO A 168 16.28 5.89 -1.93
CA PRO A 168 15.06 5.56 -2.63
C PRO A 168 14.09 4.77 -1.75
N VAL A 169 12.79 5.04 -1.94
CA VAL A 169 11.70 4.30 -1.30
C VAL A 169 10.99 3.46 -2.36
N LEU A 170 10.86 2.18 -2.08
CA LEU A 170 10.12 1.21 -2.88
C LEU A 170 8.83 0.84 -2.15
N VAL A 171 7.68 1.25 -2.68
CA VAL A 171 6.37 0.89 -2.14
C VAL A 171 5.86 -0.35 -2.85
N LEU A 172 5.61 -1.42 -2.11
CA LEU A 172 4.93 -2.61 -2.61
C LEU A 172 3.43 -2.39 -2.42
N ASP A 173 2.76 -2.02 -3.52
CA ASP A 173 1.38 -1.55 -3.46
C ASP A 173 0.40 -2.67 -3.13
N ARG A 174 -0.70 -2.29 -2.47
CA ARG A 174 -1.76 -3.20 -2.01
C ARG A 174 -3.12 -2.59 -2.32
N PRO A 175 -4.13 -3.40 -2.67
CA PRO A 175 -5.45 -2.90 -2.95
C PRO A 175 -6.05 -2.22 -1.72
N ASN A 176 -6.72 -1.10 -1.95
CA ASN A 176 -7.49 -0.43 -0.91
C ASN A 176 -8.88 -1.09 -0.80
N PRO A 177 -9.28 -1.65 0.36
CA PRO A 177 -10.58 -2.28 0.53
C PRO A 177 -11.75 -1.29 0.38
N ASN A 178 -11.50 0.00 0.57
CA ASN A 178 -12.48 1.09 0.43
C ASN A 178 -12.28 1.93 -0.85
N SER A 179 -11.62 1.37 -1.89
CA SER A 179 -11.36 2.10 -3.14
C SER A 179 -12.62 2.44 -3.97
N HIS A 180 -13.75 1.82 -3.66
CA HIS A 180 -14.99 1.95 -4.41
C HIS A 180 -15.77 3.24 -4.12
N TYR A 181 -15.35 4.05 -3.14
CA TYR A 181 -15.97 5.33 -2.84
C TYR A 181 -14.97 6.34 -2.21
N ILE A 182 -15.30 7.61 -2.36
CA ILE A 182 -14.61 8.74 -1.71
C ILE A 182 -15.67 9.47 -0.92
N ASP A 183 -15.40 9.74 0.40
CA ASP A 183 -16.40 10.33 1.28
C ASP A 183 -15.77 11.11 2.44
N GLY A 184 -16.60 11.98 3.03
CA GLY A 184 -16.25 12.82 4.15
C GLY A 184 -15.51 14.11 3.78
N PRO A 185 -15.39 15.05 4.71
CA PRO A 185 -14.77 16.35 4.46
C PRO A 185 -13.27 16.22 4.18
N ILE A 186 -12.75 17.09 3.33
CA ILE A 186 -11.32 17.29 3.16
C ILE A 186 -10.74 17.86 4.46
N LEU A 187 -9.56 17.36 4.87
CA LEU A 187 -8.87 17.89 6.04
C LEU A 187 -8.44 19.34 5.82
N GLU A 188 -8.84 20.20 6.71
CA GLU A 188 -8.31 21.56 6.81
C GLU A 188 -6.93 21.51 7.50
N LEU A 189 -5.92 22.17 6.90
CA LEU A 189 -4.53 22.03 7.33
C LEU A 189 -4.26 22.55 8.75
N GLU A 190 -5.12 23.41 9.29
CA GLU A 190 -5.05 23.86 10.68
C GLU A 190 -5.30 22.72 11.68
N HIS A 191 -5.99 21.67 11.26
CA HIS A 191 -6.23 20.44 12.03
C HIS A 191 -5.24 19.32 11.73
N LYS A 192 -4.15 19.63 11.02
CA LYS A 192 -3.11 18.65 10.66
C LYS A 192 -2.52 17.99 11.91
N SER A 193 -2.50 16.66 11.88
CA SER A 193 -1.92 15.84 12.95
C SER A 193 -1.40 14.51 12.39
N PHE A 194 -0.87 13.63 13.24
CA PHE A 194 -0.46 12.29 12.83
C PHE A 194 -1.63 11.39 12.39
N VAL A 195 -2.85 11.64 12.89
CA VAL A 195 -4.09 10.96 12.48
C VAL A 195 -4.85 11.70 11.37
N GLY A 196 -4.18 12.63 10.69
CA GLY A 196 -4.75 13.42 9.59
C GLY A 196 -3.68 14.37 9.07
N MET A 197 -2.84 13.92 8.15
CA MET A 197 -1.64 14.67 7.75
C MET A 197 -1.86 15.49 6.48
N HIS A 198 -2.72 15.06 5.58
CA HIS A 198 -2.86 15.62 4.24
C HIS A 198 -4.29 16.09 3.96
N PRO A 199 -4.47 17.09 3.07
CA PRO A 199 -5.79 17.63 2.71
C PRO A 199 -6.53 16.69 1.75
N VAL A 200 -6.93 15.54 2.25
CA VAL A 200 -7.72 14.53 1.55
C VAL A 200 -9.02 14.26 2.29
N PRO A 201 -10.06 13.70 1.62
CA PRO A 201 -11.28 13.24 2.26
C PRO A 201 -11.02 12.21 3.36
N VAL A 202 -11.99 11.97 4.23
CA VAL A 202 -11.91 10.94 5.28
C VAL A 202 -11.63 9.58 4.65
N THR A 203 -12.43 9.18 3.66
CA THR A 203 -12.18 8.02 2.80
C THR A 203 -11.65 8.52 1.47
N HIS A 204 -10.40 8.21 1.14
CA HIS A 204 -9.69 8.86 0.04
C HIS A 204 -9.66 8.04 -1.26
N GLY A 205 -10.11 6.79 -1.26
CA GLY A 205 -10.23 5.94 -2.45
C GLY A 205 -8.92 5.47 -3.09
N MET A 206 -7.75 5.88 -2.60
CA MET A 206 -6.43 5.59 -3.17
C MET A 206 -5.79 4.34 -2.54
N THR A 207 -4.99 3.60 -3.32
CA THR A 207 -4.04 2.63 -2.77
C THR A 207 -2.91 3.36 -2.03
N ILE A 208 -2.11 2.63 -1.24
CA ILE A 208 -0.97 3.22 -0.54
C ILE A 208 0.09 3.72 -1.52
N GLY A 209 0.25 3.06 -2.67
CA GLY A 209 1.14 3.48 -3.74
C GLY A 209 0.67 4.75 -4.46
N GLU A 210 -0.63 4.86 -4.75
CA GLU A 210 -1.24 6.08 -5.29
C GLU A 210 -1.11 7.24 -4.32
N TYR A 211 -1.31 6.98 -3.03
CA TYR A 211 -1.15 7.97 -1.96
C TYR A 211 0.31 8.46 -1.87
N ALA A 212 1.30 7.57 -1.99
CA ALA A 212 2.71 7.93 -2.05
C ALA A 212 3.03 8.84 -3.23
N ARG A 213 2.47 8.55 -4.42
CA ARG A 213 2.60 9.43 -5.60
C ARG A 213 2.00 10.81 -5.35
N MET A 214 0.84 10.87 -4.69
CA MET A 214 0.19 12.12 -4.35
C MET A 214 1.03 12.95 -3.37
N ILE A 215 1.54 12.35 -2.28
CA ILE A 215 2.45 13.02 -1.34
C ILE A 215 3.62 13.67 -2.11
N ASN A 216 4.22 12.91 -3.00
CA ASN A 216 5.37 13.36 -3.78
C ASN A 216 4.97 14.40 -4.84
N GLY A 217 3.87 14.17 -5.56
CA GLY A 217 3.35 15.03 -6.63
C GLY A 217 2.98 16.41 -6.11
N GLU A 218 2.17 16.47 -5.07
CA GLU A 218 1.66 17.70 -4.45
C GLU A 218 2.73 18.46 -3.63
N GLY A 219 3.93 17.88 -3.45
CA GLY A 219 5.01 18.52 -2.70
C GLY A 219 4.74 18.63 -1.21
N TRP A 220 4.03 17.67 -0.64
CA TRP A 220 3.66 17.70 0.78
C TRP A 220 4.81 17.38 1.74
N LEU A 221 5.94 16.88 1.24
CA LEU A 221 7.14 16.68 2.04
C LEU A 221 7.76 18.02 2.44
N LYS A 222 8.43 18.06 3.59
CA LYS A 222 9.05 19.27 4.15
C LYS A 222 9.96 19.97 3.12
N ALA A 223 9.83 21.27 3.02
CA ALA A 223 10.57 22.12 2.06
C ALA A 223 10.37 21.72 0.58
N GLY A 224 9.29 20.99 0.24
CA GLY A 224 8.98 20.58 -1.13
C GLY A 224 9.98 19.60 -1.74
N VAL A 225 10.80 18.93 -0.92
CA VAL A 225 11.71 17.88 -1.42
C VAL A 225 10.91 16.75 -2.10
N LYS A 226 11.54 16.09 -3.04
CA LYS A 226 10.95 14.93 -3.73
C LYS A 226 11.67 13.66 -3.29
N CYS A 227 10.91 12.66 -2.94
CA CYS A 227 11.42 11.33 -2.66
C CYS A 227 11.70 10.58 -3.97
N SER A 228 12.85 9.90 -4.08
CA SER A 228 13.09 8.92 -5.14
C SER A 228 12.15 7.73 -4.89
N LEU A 229 11.00 7.70 -5.58
CA LEU A 229 9.89 6.78 -5.32
C LEU A 229 9.68 5.82 -6.47
N ARG A 230 9.56 4.53 -6.15
CA ARG A 230 9.10 3.50 -7.08
C ARG A 230 7.93 2.71 -6.47
N ILE A 231 6.91 2.45 -7.26
CA ILE A 231 5.75 1.65 -6.89
C ILE A 231 5.76 0.35 -7.69
N ILE A 232 5.48 -0.75 -7.03
CA ILE A 232 5.36 -2.09 -7.65
C ILE A 232 3.95 -2.59 -7.45
#